data_916ed8ffec4b08a7b1248fee99cb775e
#
_entry.id   916ed8ffec4b08a7b1248fee99cb775e
#
_cell.length_a   1.000
_cell.length_b   1.000
_cell.length_c   1.000
_cell.angle_alpha   90.00
_cell.angle_beta   90.00
_cell.angle_gamma   90.00
#
_symmetry.space_group_name_H-M   'P 1'
#
loop_
_entity.id
_entity.type
_entity.pdbx_description
1 polymer ?
#
loop_
_entity_poly.entity_id
_entity_poly.type
_entity_poly.pdbx_seq_one_letter_code
_entity_poly.pdbx_strand_id
1 'polypeptide(L)'
;LLELVKRMFGGQFDLAEQHSGEDDPVFLYAVETALQLHIAELTEPLRELYVMAYSLPSIAAYLYKSTTKRLQVIFGPYLPEAQPKDFYEMEIASASIMRGFMSVPCDVYFTMEAKISRFLDCSLKLYDVPKEKRAAITAAVLQMDLHTMALGIIQKTVQQAEKGFEALTEKQI
;
A
#
# COMPACT_ATOMS: atom_id res chain seq x y z
N LEU A 1 3.31 -14.71 10.42
CA LEU A 1 2.57 -13.50 10.03
C LEU A 1 3.50 -12.44 9.45
N LEU A 2 4.58 -12.02 10.13
CA LEU A 2 5.53 -11.01 9.62
C LEU A 2 6.08 -11.37 8.23
N GLU A 3 6.45 -12.65 8.00
CA GLU A 3 6.98 -13.10 6.70
C GLU A 3 5.92 -13.05 5.60
N LEU A 4 4.66 -13.39 5.93
CA LEU A 4 3.53 -13.24 5.01
C LEU A 4 3.31 -11.76 4.64
N VAL A 5 3.33 -10.88 5.64
CA VAL A 5 3.20 -9.44 5.43
C VAL A 5 4.32 -8.92 4.52
N LYS A 6 5.58 -9.30 4.74
CA LYS A 6 6.71 -8.91 3.88
C LYS A 6 6.50 -9.31 2.42
N ARG A 7 6.01 -10.53 2.17
CA ARG A 7 5.74 -11.01 0.81
C ARG A 7 4.59 -10.26 0.14
N MET A 8 3.51 -10.01 0.90
CA MET A 8 2.35 -9.28 0.39
C MET A 8 2.74 -7.85 0.00
N PHE A 9 3.47 -7.14 0.86
CA PHE A 9 3.91 -5.77 0.59
C PHE A 9 4.97 -5.72 -0.54
N GLY A 10 5.93 -6.64 -0.56
CA GLY A 10 6.95 -6.70 -1.62
C GLY A 10 6.35 -6.91 -3.02
N GLY A 11 5.37 -7.80 -3.16
CA GLY A 11 4.71 -8.06 -4.44
C GLY A 11 3.93 -6.86 -5.01
N GLN A 12 3.46 -5.97 -4.15
CA GLN A 12 2.77 -4.74 -4.58
C GLN A 12 3.73 -3.72 -5.20
N PHE A 13 4.92 -3.57 -4.64
CA PHE A 13 5.96 -2.68 -5.16
C PHE A 13 6.41 -3.11 -6.57
N ASP A 14 6.71 -4.38 -6.75
CA ASP A 14 7.13 -4.93 -8.04
C ASP A 14 6.09 -4.72 -9.15
N LEU A 15 4.80 -4.87 -8.83
CA LEU A 15 3.71 -4.70 -9.79
C LEU A 15 3.42 -3.23 -10.10
N ALA A 16 3.50 -2.35 -9.13
CA ALA A 16 3.33 -0.92 -9.36
C ALA A 16 4.41 -0.40 -10.32
N GLU A 17 5.67 -0.81 -10.13
CA GLU A 17 6.78 -0.45 -11.02
C GLU A 17 6.58 -0.99 -12.45
N GLN A 18 6.08 -2.23 -12.61
CA GLN A 18 5.87 -2.83 -13.93
C GLN A 18 4.73 -2.21 -14.74
N HIS A 19 3.72 -1.65 -14.08
CA HIS A 19 2.50 -1.19 -14.74
C HIS A 19 2.36 0.32 -14.83
N SER A 20 3.18 1.10 -14.10
CA SER A 20 3.02 2.55 -14.08
C SER A 20 3.54 3.24 -15.34
N GLY A 21 4.55 2.70 -16.01
CA GLY A 21 5.18 3.33 -17.19
C GLY A 21 5.65 4.76 -16.96
N GLU A 22 5.51 5.28 -15.76
CA GLU A 22 5.87 6.63 -15.33
C GLU A 22 6.98 6.59 -14.29
N ASP A 23 7.98 7.46 -14.47
CA ASP A 23 9.10 7.64 -13.53
C ASP A 23 8.74 8.55 -12.33
N ASP A 24 7.46 8.92 -12.12
CA ASP A 24 7.04 9.75 -10.99
C ASP A 24 6.88 8.92 -9.70
N PRO A 25 7.80 9.06 -8.70
CA PRO A 25 7.74 8.29 -7.47
C PRO A 25 6.46 8.52 -6.65
N VAL A 26 5.85 9.70 -6.76
CA VAL A 26 4.59 10.02 -6.07
C VAL A 26 3.43 9.28 -6.70
N PHE A 27 3.42 9.15 -8.02
CA PHE A 27 2.41 8.33 -8.72
C PHE A 27 2.55 6.85 -8.35
N LEU A 28 3.78 6.31 -8.32
CA LEU A 28 4.03 4.94 -7.87
C LEU A 28 3.51 4.70 -6.45
N TYR A 29 3.81 5.59 -5.52
CA TYR A 29 3.26 5.53 -4.15
C TYR A 29 1.73 5.50 -4.14
N ALA A 30 1.09 6.33 -4.96
CA ALA A 30 -0.37 6.37 -5.05
C ALA A 30 -0.95 5.07 -5.60
N VAL A 31 -0.34 4.48 -6.63
CA VAL A 31 -0.76 3.17 -7.19
C VAL A 31 -0.62 2.06 -6.15
N GLU A 32 0.52 1.98 -5.47
CA GLU A 32 0.79 0.97 -4.44
C GLU A 32 -0.20 1.03 -3.28
N THR A 33 -0.47 2.22 -2.78
CA THR A 33 -1.40 2.42 -1.67
C THR A 33 -2.85 2.15 -2.09
N ALA A 34 -3.24 2.52 -3.31
CA ALA A 34 -4.54 2.19 -3.87
C ALA A 34 -4.71 0.66 -4.07
N LEU A 35 -3.66 -0.05 -4.50
CA LEU A 35 -3.66 -1.52 -4.59
C LEU A 35 -3.85 -2.17 -3.22
N GLN A 36 -3.23 -1.65 -2.16
CA GLN A 36 -3.44 -2.16 -0.79
C GLN A 36 -4.91 -2.04 -0.36
N LEU A 37 -5.55 -0.90 -0.65
CA LEU A 37 -6.97 -0.70 -0.38
C LEU A 37 -7.85 -1.68 -1.17
N HIS A 38 -7.53 -1.91 -2.45
CA HIS A 38 -8.24 -2.89 -3.28
C HIS A 38 -8.08 -4.33 -2.77
N ILE A 39 -6.87 -4.74 -2.38
CA ILE A 39 -6.63 -6.08 -1.83
C ILE A 39 -7.43 -6.28 -0.54
N ALA A 40 -7.42 -5.29 0.36
CA ALA A 40 -8.20 -5.35 1.59
C ALA A 40 -9.72 -5.43 1.33
N GLU A 41 -10.18 -5.02 0.16
CA GLU A 41 -11.60 -5.06 -0.22
C GLU A 41 -12.01 -6.34 -0.96
N LEU A 42 -11.05 -7.17 -1.42
CA LEU A 42 -11.36 -8.40 -2.15
C LEU A 42 -12.14 -9.40 -1.29
N THR A 43 -11.77 -9.55 -0.02
CA THR A 43 -12.46 -10.44 0.94
C THR A 43 -12.31 -9.91 2.36
N GLU A 44 -13.27 -10.24 3.23
CA GLU A 44 -13.19 -9.91 4.66
C GLU A 44 -11.93 -10.46 5.35
N PRO A 45 -11.52 -11.73 5.16
CA PRO A 45 -10.27 -12.23 5.75
C PRO A 45 -9.02 -11.47 5.32
N LEU A 46 -8.94 -11.00 4.06
CA LEU A 46 -7.84 -10.16 3.60
C LEU A 46 -7.85 -8.80 4.29
N ARG A 47 -9.03 -8.19 4.42
CA ARG A 47 -9.19 -6.92 5.15
C ARG A 47 -8.71 -7.07 6.60
N GLU A 48 -9.17 -8.09 7.31
CA GLU A 48 -8.77 -8.36 8.68
C GLU A 48 -7.26 -8.58 8.82
N LEU A 49 -6.66 -9.32 7.88
CA LEU A 49 -5.22 -9.57 7.85
C LEU A 49 -4.42 -8.26 7.68
N TYR A 50 -4.82 -7.38 6.76
CA TYR A 50 -4.16 -6.09 6.56
C TYR A 50 -4.35 -5.15 7.76
N VAL A 51 -5.56 -5.03 8.29
CA VAL A 51 -5.84 -4.21 9.49
C VAL A 51 -5.02 -4.72 10.69
N MET A 52 -4.94 -6.03 10.85
CA MET A 52 -4.12 -6.66 11.90
C MET A 52 -2.62 -6.34 11.70
N ALA A 53 -2.11 -6.42 10.47
CA ALA A 53 -0.71 -6.11 10.18
C ALA A 53 -0.34 -4.67 10.62
N TYR A 54 -1.19 -3.70 10.35
CA TYR A 54 -1.00 -2.32 10.78
C TYR A 54 -1.28 -2.07 12.28
N SER A 55 -1.89 -3.02 12.98
CA SER A 55 -2.28 -2.89 14.39
C SER A 55 -1.31 -3.56 15.35
N LEU A 56 -0.61 -4.61 14.93
CA LEU A 56 0.34 -5.34 15.76
C LEU A 56 1.64 -4.55 15.91
N PRO A 57 2.05 -4.18 17.15
CA PRO A 57 3.16 -3.26 17.38
C PRO A 57 4.47 -3.68 16.71
N SER A 58 4.80 -4.99 16.73
CA SER A 58 6.04 -5.51 16.12
C SER A 58 6.04 -5.41 14.59
N ILE A 59 4.88 -5.61 13.96
CA ILE A 59 4.73 -5.52 12.51
C ILE A 59 4.66 -4.05 12.08
N ALA A 60 3.88 -3.24 12.77
CA ALA A 60 3.79 -1.81 12.53
C ALA A 60 5.17 -1.14 12.64
N ALA A 61 5.95 -1.44 13.69
CA ALA A 61 7.31 -0.93 13.84
C ALA A 61 8.25 -1.35 12.69
N TYR A 62 8.10 -2.58 12.18
CA TYR A 62 8.84 -3.02 11.00
C TYR A 62 8.43 -2.21 9.76
N LEU A 63 7.13 -2.05 9.51
CA LEU A 63 6.61 -1.27 8.39
C LEU A 63 7.15 0.17 8.44
N TYR A 64 7.02 0.85 9.57
CA TYR A 64 7.50 2.24 9.71
C TYR A 64 9.00 2.37 9.40
N LYS A 65 9.83 1.47 9.91
CA LYS A 65 11.27 1.50 9.66
C LYS A 65 11.63 1.18 8.21
N SER A 66 10.92 0.25 7.57
CA SER A 66 11.22 -0.17 6.20
C SER A 66 10.81 0.88 5.17
N THR A 67 9.76 1.66 5.44
CA THR A 67 9.20 2.64 4.50
C THR A 67 9.80 4.04 4.65
N THR A 68 10.26 4.44 5.84
CA THR A 68 10.73 5.81 6.11
C THR A 68 11.76 6.33 5.09
N LYS A 69 12.79 5.53 4.75
CA LYS A 69 13.81 5.94 3.76
C LYS A 69 13.20 6.17 2.37
N ARG A 70 12.27 5.31 2.00
CA ARG A 70 11.59 5.41 0.70
C ARG A 70 10.72 6.65 0.65
N LEU A 71 9.98 6.94 1.71
CA LEU A 71 9.15 8.16 1.82
C LEU A 71 10.01 9.42 1.76
N GLN A 72 11.20 9.41 2.37
CA GLN A 72 12.16 10.51 2.27
C GLN A 72 12.61 10.74 0.82
N VAL A 73 12.86 9.68 0.06
CA VAL A 73 13.23 9.79 -1.36
C VAL A 73 12.04 10.33 -2.19
N ILE A 74 10.83 9.81 -1.97
CA ILE A 74 9.63 10.18 -2.73
C ILE A 74 9.22 11.62 -2.43
N PHE A 75 9.15 12.01 -1.15
CA PHE A 75 8.53 13.25 -0.70
C PHE A 75 9.53 14.32 -0.25
N GLY A 76 10.81 14.00 -0.14
CA GLY A 76 11.85 14.97 0.20
C GLY A 76 11.84 16.24 -0.66
N PRO A 77 11.61 16.16 -1.98
CA PRO A 77 11.48 17.35 -2.83
C PRO A 77 10.36 18.33 -2.41
N TYR A 78 9.33 17.86 -1.71
CA TYR A 78 8.23 18.70 -1.22
C TYR A 78 8.47 19.21 0.21
N LEU A 79 9.39 18.58 0.94
CA LEU A 79 9.68 18.83 2.35
C LEU A 79 11.20 19.04 2.55
N PRO A 80 11.82 20.08 1.93
CA PRO A 80 13.28 20.22 1.90
C PRO A 80 13.90 20.44 3.28
N GLU A 81 13.15 20.95 4.24
CA GLU A 81 13.63 21.20 5.61
C GLU A 81 13.39 19.99 6.56
N ALA A 82 12.64 18.96 6.10
CA ALA A 82 12.31 17.81 6.94
C ALA A 82 13.51 16.90 7.17
N GLN A 83 13.67 16.46 8.39
CA GLN A 83 14.71 15.52 8.81
C GLN A 83 14.21 14.06 8.74
N PRO A 84 15.08 13.06 8.74
CA PRO A 84 14.67 11.65 8.70
C PRO A 84 13.63 11.26 9.78
N LYS A 85 13.72 11.87 10.97
CA LYS A 85 12.74 11.66 12.07
C LYS A 85 11.34 12.14 11.69
N ASP A 86 11.25 13.24 10.96
CA ASP A 86 9.97 13.84 10.56
C ASP A 86 9.24 12.90 9.58
N PHE A 87 9.99 12.25 8.65
CA PHE A 87 9.43 11.21 7.77
C PHE A 87 8.97 9.98 8.52
N TYR A 88 9.67 9.58 9.61
CA TYR A 88 9.21 8.49 10.46
C TYR A 88 7.90 8.84 11.18
N GLU A 89 7.78 10.05 11.70
CA GLU A 89 6.57 10.55 12.37
C GLU A 89 5.40 10.66 11.36
N MET A 90 5.66 11.16 10.15
CA MET A 90 4.66 11.21 9.07
C MET A 90 4.24 9.82 8.60
N GLU A 91 5.14 8.84 8.59
CA GLU A 91 4.77 7.45 8.27
C GLU A 91 3.83 6.85 9.30
N ILE A 92 4.00 7.12 10.59
CA ILE A 92 3.04 6.70 11.62
C ILE A 92 1.64 7.27 11.32
N ALA A 93 1.56 8.54 10.92
CA ALA A 93 0.30 9.18 10.57
C ALA A 93 -0.29 8.57 9.28
N SER A 94 0.51 8.42 8.23
CA SER A 94 0.11 7.83 6.93
C SER A 94 -0.40 6.41 7.10
N ALA A 95 0.32 5.56 7.82
CA ALA A 95 -0.09 4.19 8.12
C ALA A 95 -1.38 4.13 8.96
N SER A 96 -1.58 5.10 9.86
CA SER A 96 -2.82 5.20 10.64
C SER A 96 -4.02 5.59 9.77
N ILE A 97 -3.82 6.51 8.81
CA ILE A 97 -4.82 6.85 7.79
C ILE A 97 -5.15 5.61 6.97
N MET A 98 -4.15 4.88 6.45
CA MET A 98 -4.32 3.66 5.68
C MET A 98 -5.14 2.62 6.44
N ARG A 99 -4.75 2.30 7.68
CA ARG A 99 -5.48 1.37 8.53
C ARG A 99 -6.93 1.78 8.74
N GLY A 100 -7.18 3.07 8.97
CA GLY A 100 -8.53 3.61 9.15
C GLY A 100 -9.41 3.35 7.93
N PHE A 101 -8.92 3.64 6.73
CA PHE A 101 -9.66 3.40 5.48
C PHE A 101 -9.83 1.91 5.16
N MET A 102 -8.83 1.07 5.46
CA MET A 102 -8.94 -0.39 5.28
C MET A 102 -9.99 -1.01 6.18
N SER A 103 -10.15 -0.53 7.42
CA SER A 103 -11.05 -1.13 8.40
C SER A 103 -12.53 -0.95 8.08
N VAL A 104 -12.88 -0.01 7.22
CA VAL A 104 -14.26 0.27 6.82
C VAL A 104 -14.54 -0.35 5.45
N PRO A 105 -15.42 -1.36 5.33
CA PRO A 105 -15.76 -1.94 4.03
C PRO A 105 -16.46 -0.93 3.13
N CYS A 106 -16.31 -1.10 1.81
CA CYS A 106 -17.08 -0.34 0.84
C CYS A 106 -18.56 -0.73 0.85
N ASP A 107 -19.40 0.25 0.59
CA ASP A 107 -20.85 0.08 0.42
C ASP A 107 -21.39 1.09 -0.62
N VAL A 108 -22.72 1.21 -0.72
CA VAL A 108 -23.38 2.13 -1.67
C VAL A 108 -23.12 3.61 -1.38
N TYR A 109 -22.76 3.96 -0.15
CA TYR A 109 -22.47 5.34 0.28
C TYR A 109 -20.96 5.63 0.35
N PHE A 110 -20.15 4.60 0.45
CA PHE A 110 -18.70 4.68 0.52
C PHE A 110 -18.06 3.73 -0.49
N THR A 111 -18.07 4.15 -1.74
CA THR A 111 -17.56 3.35 -2.87
C THR A 111 -16.03 3.23 -2.84
N MET A 112 -15.50 2.27 -3.56
CA MET A 112 -14.03 2.10 -3.70
C MET A 112 -13.36 3.35 -4.29
N GLU A 113 -14.00 3.99 -5.26
CA GLU A 113 -13.53 5.25 -5.84
C GLU A 113 -13.47 6.38 -4.79
N ALA A 114 -14.52 6.52 -3.98
CA ALA A 114 -14.54 7.51 -2.89
C ALA A 114 -13.45 7.21 -1.84
N LYS A 115 -13.26 5.93 -1.50
CA LYS A 115 -12.21 5.48 -0.57
C LYS A 115 -10.82 5.85 -1.06
N ILE A 116 -10.47 5.51 -2.29
CA ILE A 116 -9.18 5.84 -2.90
C ILE A 116 -8.97 7.34 -2.98
N SER A 117 -9.95 8.07 -3.52
CA SER A 117 -9.86 9.53 -3.69
C SER A 117 -9.61 10.24 -2.37
N ARG A 118 -10.35 9.86 -1.33
CA ARG A 118 -10.20 10.47 -0.01
C ARG A 118 -8.88 10.09 0.66
N PHE A 119 -8.51 8.82 0.56
CA PHE A 119 -7.24 8.35 1.10
C PHE A 119 -6.06 9.09 0.46
N LEU A 120 -5.99 9.15 -0.88
CA LEU A 120 -4.91 9.81 -1.60
C LEU A 120 -4.84 11.31 -1.30
N ASP A 121 -6.00 12.01 -1.22
CA ASP A 121 -6.01 13.43 -0.84
C ASP A 121 -5.43 13.63 0.56
N CYS A 122 -5.82 12.82 1.54
CA CYS A 122 -5.31 12.91 2.91
C CYS A 122 -3.82 12.58 2.99
N SER A 123 -3.42 11.45 2.40
CA SER A 123 -2.05 10.95 2.49
C SER A 123 -1.05 11.86 1.75
N LEU A 124 -1.35 12.25 0.50
CA LEU A 124 -0.47 13.12 -0.27
C LEU A 124 -0.39 14.56 0.29
N LYS A 125 -1.48 15.03 0.93
CA LYS A 125 -1.48 16.31 1.64
C LYS A 125 -0.57 16.30 2.86
N LEU A 126 -0.47 15.18 3.55
CA LEU A 126 0.44 15.00 4.70
C LEU A 126 1.90 15.30 4.31
N TYR A 127 2.28 14.99 3.06
CA TYR A 127 3.61 15.21 2.49
C TYR A 127 3.73 16.50 1.65
N ASP A 128 2.83 17.45 1.84
CA ASP A 128 2.80 18.74 1.14
C ASP A 128 2.81 18.66 -0.40
N VAL A 129 2.33 17.55 -0.97
CA VAL A 129 2.16 17.45 -2.43
C VAL A 129 1.12 18.49 -2.88
N PRO A 130 1.41 19.34 -3.89
CA PRO A 130 0.51 20.39 -4.37
C PRO A 130 -0.88 19.85 -4.77
N LYS A 131 -1.92 20.64 -4.51
CA LYS A 131 -3.33 20.23 -4.73
C LYS A 131 -3.58 19.77 -6.17
N GLU A 132 -3.05 20.48 -7.15
CA GLU A 132 -3.22 20.19 -8.57
C GLU A 132 -2.57 18.84 -8.92
N LYS A 133 -1.38 18.59 -8.38
CA LYS A 133 -0.68 17.30 -8.56
C LYS A 133 -1.44 16.15 -7.87
N ARG A 134 -1.96 16.36 -6.66
CA ARG A 134 -2.78 15.35 -5.98
C ARG A 134 -4.01 14.98 -6.80
N ALA A 135 -4.71 15.99 -7.35
CA ALA A 135 -5.89 15.78 -8.17
C ALA A 135 -5.56 15.02 -9.47
N ALA A 136 -4.47 15.39 -10.15
CA ALA A 136 -4.03 14.72 -11.37
C ALA A 136 -3.64 13.25 -11.11
N ILE A 137 -2.87 12.99 -10.06
CA ILE A 137 -2.48 11.62 -9.65
C ILE A 137 -3.72 10.79 -9.31
N THR A 138 -4.62 11.33 -8.50
CA THR A 138 -5.85 10.61 -8.13
C THR A 138 -6.68 10.26 -9.36
N ALA A 139 -6.86 11.20 -10.29
CA ALA A 139 -7.61 10.95 -11.53
C ALA A 139 -6.94 9.85 -12.37
N ALA A 140 -5.62 9.85 -12.48
CA ALA A 140 -4.87 8.83 -13.23
C ALA A 140 -5.00 7.44 -12.58
N VAL A 141 -4.84 7.35 -11.26
CA VAL A 141 -4.99 6.10 -10.50
C VAL A 141 -6.39 5.50 -10.66
N LEU A 142 -7.44 6.31 -10.64
CA LEU A 142 -8.83 5.88 -10.81
C LEU A 142 -9.15 5.36 -12.23
N GLN A 143 -8.32 5.63 -13.23
CA GLN A 143 -8.46 5.08 -14.59
C GLN A 143 -7.80 3.69 -14.72
N MET A 144 -7.03 3.25 -13.75
CA MET A 144 -6.36 1.95 -13.78
C MET A 144 -7.31 0.82 -13.37
N ASP A 145 -7.13 -0.38 -13.95
CA ASP A 145 -7.83 -1.59 -13.52
C ASP A 145 -7.15 -2.20 -12.28
N LEU A 146 -7.25 -1.47 -11.17
CA LEU A 146 -6.63 -1.88 -9.89
C LEU A 146 -7.26 -3.17 -9.34
N HIS A 147 -8.51 -3.46 -9.67
CA HIS A 147 -9.16 -4.70 -9.23
C HIS A 147 -8.48 -5.93 -9.82
N THR A 148 -8.28 -5.97 -11.13
CA THR A 148 -7.57 -7.07 -11.79
C THR A 148 -6.12 -7.15 -11.34
N MET A 149 -5.43 -6.03 -11.13
CA MET A 149 -4.08 -6.01 -10.60
C MET A 149 -4.02 -6.60 -9.18
N ALA A 150 -4.95 -6.22 -8.29
CA ALA A 150 -5.05 -6.74 -6.93
C ALA A 150 -5.29 -8.26 -6.90
N LEU A 151 -6.19 -8.76 -7.74
CA LEU A 151 -6.41 -10.21 -7.91
C LEU A 151 -5.13 -10.92 -8.37
N GLY A 152 -4.41 -10.37 -9.33
CA GLY A 152 -3.14 -10.92 -9.82
C GLY A 152 -2.08 -11.03 -8.73
N ILE A 153 -1.97 -10.03 -7.84
CA ILE A 153 -1.07 -10.05 -6.68
C ILE A 153 -1.40 -11.23 -5.76
N ILE A 154 -2.67 -11.38 -5.40
CA ILE A 154 -3.10 -12.45 -4.49
C ILE A 154 -2.88 -13.82 -5.12
N GLN A 155 -3.25 -14.01 -6.38
CA GLN A 155 -3.02 -15.28 -7.11
C GLN A 155 -1.53 -15.65 -7.13
N LYS A 156 -0.65 -14.70 -7.45
CA LYS A 156 0.81 -14.91 -7.44
C LYS A 156 1.33 -15.27 -6.06
N THR A 157 0.83 -14.62 -5.01
CA THR A 157 1.20 -14.88 -3.62
C THR A 157 0.78 -16.27 -3.19
N VAL A 158 -0.43 -16.72 -3.54
CA VAL A 158 -0.93 -18.08 -3.26
C VAL A 158 -0.08 -19.13 -3.98
N GLN A 159 0.17 -18.96 -5.28
CA GLN A 159 1.01 -19.89 -6.04
C GLN A 159 2.44 -20.03 -5.48
N GLN A 160 3.02 -18.93 -5.00
CA GLN A 160 4.33 -18.96 -4.36
C GLN A 160 4.29 -19.71 -3.01
N ALA A 161 3.22 -19.55 -2.24
CA ALA A 161 3.03 -20.25 -0.99
C ALA A 161 2.85 -21.76 -1.21
N GLU A 162 2.07 -22.17 -2.20
CA GLU A 162 1.87 -23.58 -2.59
C GLU A 162 3.18 -24.24 -3.01
N LYS A 163 3.96 -23.62 -3.90
CA LYS A 163 5.29 -24.12 -4.31
C LYS A 163 6.25 -24.24 -3.12
N GLY A 164 6.20 -23.28 -2.19
CA GLY A 164 7.01 -23.33 -0.97
C GLY A 164 6.63 -24.51 -0.07
N PHE A 165 5.34 -24.86 0.01
CA PHE A 165 4.84 -25.99 0.77
C PHE A 165 5.23 -27.33 0.13
N GLU A 166 5.08 -27.48 -1.19
CA GLU A 166 5.51 -28.66 -1.93
C GLU A 166 7.00 -28.95 -1.73
N ALA A 167 7.86 -27.93 -1.85
CA ALA A 167 9.30 -28.07 -1.64
C ALA A 167 9.69 -28.45 -0.22
N LEU A 168 8.86 -28.18 0.80
CA LEU A 168 9.06 -28.60 2.17
C LEU A 168 8.65 -30.07 2.38
N THR A 169 7.59 -30.52 1.71
CA THR A 169 7.11 -31.93 1.79
C THR A 169 8.03 -32.89 1.05
N GLU A 170 8.61 -32.49 -0.09
CA GLU A 170 9.57 -33.30 -0.84
C GLU A 170 10.91 -33.53 -0.10
N LYS A 171 11.30 -32.63 0.81
CA LYS A 171 12.53 -32.78 1.62
C LYS A 171 12.37 -33.68 2.84
N GLN A 172 11.15 -34.15 3.15
CA GLN A 172 10.87 -35.02 4.29
C GLN A 172 10.65 -36.49 3.89
N ILE A 173 10.80 -36.82 2.60
CA ILE A 173 10.81 -38.18 2.05
C ILE A 173 12.24 -38.55 1.66
#